data_df05e9b4f4edc20878f6b16c7f4cd8ef
#
_entry.id   df05e9b4f4edc20878f6b16c7f4cd8ef
#
_cell.length_a   1.000
_cell.length_b   1.000
_cell.length_c   1.000
_cell.angle_alpha   90.00
_cell.angle_beta   90.00
_cell.angle_gamma   90.00
#
_symmetry.space_group_name_H-M   'P 1'
#
loop_
_entity.id
_entity.type
_entity.pdbx_description
1 polymer ?
#
loop_
_entity_poly.entity_id
_entity_poly.type
_entity_poly.pdbx_seq_one_letter_code
_entity_poly.pdbx_strand_id
1 'polypeptide(L)'
;EAEFHPQKGVPMTGGPNQNGDIPSPAADADMDSQGAALGLVVDGSLSQGVEVRLDPATSVEEVKVGAFVTIKGDNNNFFGVVTDVSLGTTDPRLKHTPPQVDNPFIAQVMSGTVAYGTISVLPNLIMPAVMGDSHEGPSAAKTIPPHFSRAYVASQRDVEAVFGQEDQRHFWIGSPLDMEHKLCIDLDEMVKRSIGVFGKSGTGKTFLTRLLLI
;
A
#
# COMPACT_ATOMS: atom_id res chain seq x y z
N GLU A 1 58.41 -32.26 -46.42
CA GLU A 1 59.27 -31.72 -45.33
C GLU A 1 58.52 -30.61 -44.62
N ALA A 2 57.93 -30.95 -43.52
CA ALA A 2 57.40 -29.98 -42.57
C ALA A 2 57.59 -30.55 -41.15
N GLU A 3 58.48 -29.90 -40.43
CA GLU A 3 58.89 -30.24 -39.07
C GLU A 3 57.75 -30.09 -38.03
N PHE A 4 57.60 -31.12 -37.23
CA PHE A 4 56.68 -31.21 -36.10
C PHE A 4 57.43 -30.74 -34.86
N HIS A 5 56.94 -29.65 -34.25
CA HIS A 5 57.39 -29.15 -32.94
C HIS A 5 56.37 -29.50 -31.83
N PRO A 6 56.76 -30.15 -30.73
CA PRO A 6 55.89 -30.50 -29.65
C PRO A 6 55.70 -29.28 -28.68
N GLN A 7 54.50 -28.90 -28.44
CA GLN A 7 54.12 -27.91 -27.40
C GLN A 7 54.12 -28.60 -26.04
N LYS A 8 54.73 -27.93 -25.09
CA LYS A 8 54.84 -28.28 -23.66
C LYS A 8 53.54 -28.24 -22.91
N GLY A 9 53.38 -29.17 -21.97
CA GLY A 9 52.21 -29.33 -21.11
C GLY A 9 51.89 -28.13 -20.21
N VAL A 10 50.57 -27.95 -19.98
CA VAL A 10 49.98 -27.01 -19.02
C VAL A 10 49.54 -27.83 -17.81
N PRO A 11 49.86 -27.42 -16.56
CA PRO A 11 49.43 -28.15 -15.37
C PRO A 11 47.97 -27.90 -15.06
N MET A 12 47.21 -28.94 -14.83
CA MET A 12 45.89 -28.92 -14.22
C MET A 12 46.00 -28.64 -12.72
N THR A 13 45.51 -27.53 -12.24
CA THR A 13 45.13 -27.35 -10.81
C THR A 13 43.95 -26.36 -10.73
N GLY A 14 42.90 -26.78 -10.10
CA GLY A 14 41.78 -25.88 -9.76
C GLY A 14 40.50 -26.66 -9.54
N GLY A 15 40.30 -27.16 -8.33
CA GLY A 15 39.04 -27.78 -7.89
C GLY A 15 37.87 -26.79 -7.86
N PRO A 16 36.64 -27.27 -7.72
CA PRO A 16 35.45 -26.44 -7.76
C PRO A 16 35.35 -25.50 -6.55
N ASN A 17 35.28 -24.20 -6.82
CA ASN A 17 35.03 -23.18 -5.83
C ASN A 17 33.56 -23.25 -5.42
N GLN A 18 33.28 -23.85 -4.28
CA GLN A 18 31.98 -23.76 -3.58
C GLN A 18 31.95 -22.45 -2.82
N ASN A 19 31.62 -21.36 -3.50
CA ASN A 19 31.06 -20.19 -2.83
C ASN A 19 29.55 -20.23 -3.03
N GLY A 20 28.87 -20.78 -2.04
CA GLY A 20 27.44 -20.55 -1.84
C GLY A 20 27.24 -19.05 -1.61
N ASP A 21 26.66 -18.36 -2.57
CA ASP A 21 26.11 -17.03 -2.37
C ASP A 21 25.01 -17.13 -1.33
N ILE A 22 25.35 -16.77 -0.10
CA ILE A 22 24.39 -16.47 0.96
C ILE A 22 23.73 -15.18 0.51
N PRO A 23 22.40 -15.13 0.32
CA PRO A 23 21.73 -13.87 -0.01
C PRO A 23 22.01 -12.84 1.08
N SER A 24 22.49 -11.69 0.64
CA SER A 24 22.86 -10.55 1.49
C SER A 24 21.66 -10.09 2.30
N PRO A 25 21.82 -9.73 3.58
CA PRO A 25 20.72 -9.28 4.47
C PRO A 25 20.17 -7.87 4.12
N ALA A 26 20.43 -7.37 2.91
CA ALA A 26 19.91 -6.09 2.44
C ALA A 26 18.44 -6.14 2.00
N ALA A 27 17.85 -7.33 1.82
CA ALA A 27 16.45 -7.47 1.43
C ALA A 27 15.48 -7.36 2.62
N ASP A 28 15.95 -7.63 3.84
CA ASP A 28 15.08 -7.61 5.03
C ASP A 28 14.91 -6.20 5.64
N ALA A 29 15.80 -5.27 5.33
CA ALA A 29 15.71 -3.90 5.84
C ALA A 29 14.61 -3.05 5.16
N ASP A 30 14.16 -3.46 3.97
CA ASP A 30 13.12 -2.74 3.21
C ASP A 30 11.69 -3.21 3.58
N MET A 31 11.54 -4.36 4.22
CA MET A 31 10.24 -4.89 4.65
C MET A 31 9.70 -4.18 5.90
N ASP A 32 10.57 -3.69 6.78
CA ASP A 32 10.18 -3.02 8.03
C ASP A 32 9.68 -1.57 7.79
N SER A 33 9.88 -1.03 6.59
CA SER A 33 9.45 0.32 6.20
C SER A 33 8.13 0.36 5.42
N GLN A 34 7.57 -0.79 5.07
CA GLN A 34 6.31 -0.90 4.33
C GLN A 34 5.19 -1.36 5.27
N GLY A 35 4.00 -0.78 5.10
CA GLY A 35 2.81 -1.29 5.79
C GLY A 35 2.44 -2.71 5.34
N ALA A 36 1.52 -3.35 6.07
CA ALA A 36 1.04 -4.69 5.75
C ALA A 36 0.47 -4.75 4.33
N ALA A 37 0.82 -5.81 3.58
CA ALA A 37 0.29 -6.03 2.25
C ALA A 37 -1.20 -6.37 2.34
N LEU A 38 -2.01 -5.73 1.49
CA LEU A 38 -3.47 -5.93 1.43
C LEU A 38 -3.88 -6.83 0.27
N GLY A 39 -3.32 -6.59 -0.92
CA GLY A 39 -3.72 -7.31 -2.13
C GLY A 39 -3.29 -6.63 -3.42
N LEU A 40 -4.03 -6.90 -4.49
CA LEU A 40 -3.72 -6.44 -5.85
C LEU A 40 -4.90 -5.67 -6.44
N VAL A 41 -4.59 -4.60 -7.18
CA VAL A 41 -5.58 -3.87 -7.99
C VAL A 41 -6.09 -4.76 -9.11
N VAL A 42 -7.41 -4.92 -9.21
CA VAL A 42 -8.05 -5.79 -10.19
C VAL A 42 -8.99 -5.06 -11.15
N ASP A 43 -9.49 -3.91 -10.75
CA ASP A 43 -10.41 -3.08 -11.56
C ASP A 43 -10.36 -1.63 -11.08
N GLY A 44 -10.95 -0.70 -11.82
CA GLY A 44 -11.12 0.66 -11.35
C GLY A 44 -11.21 1.72 -12.44
N SER A 45 -11.56 2.91 -11.98
CA SER A 45 -11.59 4.12 -12.80
C SER A 45 -11.19 5.34 -11.96
N LEU A 46 -10.78 6.42 -12.61
CA LEU A 46 -10.40 7.65 -11.90
C LEU A 46 -11.58 8.26 -11.14
N SER A 47 -12.80 8.11 -11.63
CA SER A 47 -14.00 8.69 -11.00
C SER A 47 -14.60 7.85 -9.88
N GLN A 48 -14.42 6.54 -9.91
CA GLN A 48 -15.01 5.62 -8.94
C GLN A 48 -13.98 5.05 -7.95
N GLY A 49 -12.69 5.29 -8.21
CA GLY A 49 -11.60 4.67 -7.47
C GLY A 49 -11.20 3.32 -8.07
N VAL A 50 -10.38 2.59 -7.35
CA VAL A 50 -9.87 1.28 -7.76
C VAL A 50 -10.35 0.19 -6.82
N GLU A 51 -10.58 -1.00 -7.38
CA GLU A 51 -10.91 -2.20 -6.63
C GLU A 51 -9.63 -3.01 -6.38
N VAL A 52 -9.38 -3.32 -5.13
CA VAL A 52 -8.26 -4.16 -4.68
C VAL A 52 -8.81 -5.47 -4.16
N ARG A 53 -8.43 -6.57 -4.79
CA ARG A 53 -8.71 -7.92 -4.29
C ARG A 53 -7.72 -8.24 -3.19
N LEU A 54 -8.24 -8.55 -2.00
CA LEU A 54 -7.43 -8.88 -0.84
C LEU A 54 -6.68 -10.20 -1.04
N ASP A 55 -5.48 -10.26 -0.49
CA ASP A 55 -4.72 -11.50 -0.43
C ASP A 55 -5.46 -12.52 0.46
N PRO A 56 -5.39 -13.83 0.18
CA PRO A 56 -6.08 -14.85 0.97
C PRO A 56 -5.73 -14.87 2.46
N ALA A 57 -4.56 -14.36 2.82
CA ALA A 57 -4.10 -14.25 4.20
C ALA A 57 -4.63 -13.01 4.93
N THR A 58 -5.16 -12.03 4.20
CA THR A 58 -5.69 -10.78 4.77
C THR A 58 -7.16 -10.96 5.14
N SER A 59 -7.48 -10.80 6.42
CA SER A 59 -8.88 -10.83 6.86
C SER A 59 -9.63 -9.57 6.42
N VAL A 60 -10.83 -9.77 5.87
CA VAL A 60 -11.74 -8.66 5.52
C VAL A 60 -12.10 -7.82 6.76
N GLU A 61 -12.13 -8.45 7.94
CA GLU A 61 -12.48 -7.78 9.21
C GLU A 61 -11.38 -6.82 9.70
N GLU A 62 -10.14 -7.00 9.23
CA GLU A 62 -9.01 -6.15 9.60
C GLU A 62 -8.97 -4.84 8.80
N VAL A 63 -9.65 -4.79 7.65
CA VAL A 63 -9.64 -3.61 6.78
C VAL A 63 -10.87 -2.75 7.04
N LYS A 64 -10.65 -1.51 7.43
CA LYS A 64 -11.73 -0.59 7.79
C LYS A 64 -11.88 0.53 6.77
N VAL A 65 -13.14 0.94 6.55
CA VAL A 65 -13.44 2.14 5.76
C VAL A 65 -12.83 3.37 6.43
N GLY A 66 -12.14 4.20 5.67
CA GLY A 66 -11.39 5.35 6.17
C GLY A 66 -9.91 5.09 6.41
N ALA A 67 -9.45 3.84 6.36
CA ALA A 67 -8.02 3.52 6.46
C ALA A 67 -7.25 4.06 5.25
N PHE A 68 -6.02 4.51 5.49
CA PHE A 68 -5.11 4.95 4.43
C PHE A 68 -4.41 3.77 3.78
N VAL A 69 -4.29 3.83 2.47
CA VAL A 69 -3.69 2.79 1.63
C VAL A 69 -2.69 3.44 0.67
N THR A 70 -1.53 2.80 0.52
CA THR A 70 -0.55 3.14 -0.51
C THR A 70 -0.53 2.04 -1.56
N ILE A 71 -0.76 2.40 -2.83
CA ILE A 71 -0.70 1.48 -3.96
C ILE A 71 0.56 1.80 -4.77
N LYS A 72 1.42 0.81 -4.93
CA LYS A 72 2.67 0.95 -5.69
C LYS A 72 2.41 0.72 -7.17
N GLY A 73 2.50 1.79 -7.96
CA GLY A 73 2.53 1.72 -9.42
C GLY A 73 3.96 1.67 -9.96
N ASP A 74 4.10 1.70 -11.28
CA ASP A 74 5.41 1.58 -11.94
C ASP A 74 6.32 2.80 -11.71
N ASN A 75 5.75 4.00 -11.81
CA ASN A 75 6.49 5.26 -11.69
C ASN A 75 6.05 6.10 -10.50
N ASN A 76 4.89 5.82 -9.93
CA ASN A 76 4.27 6.60 -8.86
C ASN A 76 3.67 5.70 -7.81
N ASN A 77 3.71 6.16 -6.57
CA ASN A 77 2.92 5.61 -5.49
C ASN A 77 1.62 6.41 -5.37
N PHE A 78 0.51 5.72 -5.23
CA PHE A 78 -0.81 6.32 -5.07
C PHE A 78 -1.22 6.22 -3.61
N PHE A 79 -1.48 7.36 -2.99
CA PHE A 79 -2.00 7.41 -1.63
C PHE A 79 -3.51 7.65 -1.69
N GLY A 80 -4.28 6.84 -0.99
CA GLY A 80 -5.74 6.88 -1.02
C GLY A 80 -6.38 6.40 0.27
N VAL A 81 -7.70 6.36 0.23
CA VAL A 81 -8.55 5.99 1.38
C VAL A 81 -9.45 4.84 0.99
N VAL A 82 -9.62 3.86 1.87
CA VAL A 82 -10.63 2.81 1.73
C VAL A 82 -12.02 3.43 1.84
N THR A 83 -12.83 3.27 0.81
CA THR A 83 -14.20 3.81 0.75
C THR A 83 -15.27 2.76 0.97
N ASP A 84 -14.97 1.49 0.65
CA ASP A 84 -15.89 0.37 0.83
C ASP A 84 -15.14 -0.94 1.00
N VAL A 85 -15.78 -1.90 1.67
CA VAL A 85 -15.30 -3.27 1.85
C VAL A 85 -16.41 -4.23 1.45
N SER A 86 -16.12 -5.16 0.54
CA SER A 86 -17.13 -6.06 -0.02
C SER A 86 -16.63 -7.49 -0.18
N LEU A 87 -17.58 -8.42 -0.28
CA LEU A 87 -17.33 -9.84 -0.49
C LEU A 87 -17.69 -10.22 -1.93
N GLY A 88 -16.75 -10.85 -2.61
CA GLY A 88 -16.92 -11.38 -3.95
C GLY A 88 -16.90 -12.90 -4.01
N THR A 89 -17.48 -13.45 -5.06
CA THR A 89 -17.38 -14.87 -5.40
C THR A 89 -17.12 -15.03 -6.90
N THR A 90 -16.32 -16.04 -7.25
CA THR A 90 -16.07 -16.38 -8.67
C THR A 90 -17.27 -17.04 -9.34
N ASP A 91 -18.11 -17.73 -8.56
CA ASP A 91 -19.34 -18.38 -9.04
C ASP A 91 -20.56 -17.72 -8.36
N PRO A 92 -21.42 -17.02 -9.12
CA PRO A 92 -22.63 -16.40 -8.58
C PRO A 92 -23.60 -17.38 -7.90
N ARG A 93 -23.56 -18.69 -8.26
CA ARG A 93 -24.43 -19.71 -7.66
C ARG A 93 -24.14 -19.93 -6.18
N LEU A 94 -22.92 -19.67 -5.74
CA LEU A 94 -22.54 -19.80 -4.32
C LEU A 94 -23.27 -18.80 -3.41
N LYS A 95 -23.77 -17.69 -3.96
CA LYS A 95 -24.61 -16.76 -3.21
C LYS A 95 -25.99 -17.36 -2.87
N HIS A 96 -26.49 -18.26 -3.71
CA HIS A 96 -27.80 -18.89 -3.53
C HIS A 96 -27.71 -20.23 -2.80
N THR A 97 -26.60 -20.94 -2.96
CA THR A 97 -26.35 -22.24 -2.34
C THR A 97 -24.97 -22.22 -1.71
N PRO A 98 -24.82 -21.60 -0.52
CA PRO A 98 -23.51 -21.54 0.13
C PRO A 98 -23.05 -22.96 0.49
N PRO A 99 -21.76 -23.28 0.29
CA PRO A 99 -21.21 -24.58 0.63
C PRO A 99 -21.19 -24.78 2.15
N GLN A 100 -21.29 -26.04 2.59
CA GLN A 100 -21.05 -26.39 3.97
C GLN A 100 -19.53 -26.34 4.23
N VAL A 101 -19.08 -25.35 4.99
CA VAL A 101 -17.66 -25.12 5.32
C VAL A 101 -17.29 -25.64 6.71
N ASP A 102 -17.90 -26.76 7.13
CA ASP A 102 -17.59 -27.39 8.43
C ASP A 102 -16.16 -27.95 8.48
N ASN A 103 -15.55 -28.21 7.33
CA ASN A 103 -14.18 -28.65 7.23
C ASN A 103 -13.23 -27.44 7.04
N PRO A 104 -12.31 -27.16 7.99
CA PRO A 104 -11.39 -26.05 7.92
C PRO A 104 -10.51 -26.03 6.65
N PHE A 105 -10.15 -27.22 6.12
CA PHE A 105 -9.38 -27.35 4.89
C PHE A 105 -10.18 -26.87 3.68
N ILE A 106 -11.46 -27.25 3.58
CA ILE A 106 -12.35 -26.80 2.51
C ILE A 106 -12.55 -25.27 2.60
N ALA A 107 -12.79 -24.76 3.81
CA ALA A 107 -12.89 -23.32 4.04
C ALA A 107 -11.65 -22.57 3.57
N GLN A 108 -10.46 -23.08 3.87
CA GLN A 108 -9.19 -22.48 3.46
C GLN A 108 -8.96 -22.55 1.94
N VAL A 109 -9.28 -23.66 1.29
CA VAL A 109 -9.18 -23.80 -0.17
C VAL A 109 -10.17 -22.87 -0.87
N MET A 110 -11.36 -22.69 -0.34
CA MET A 110 -12.37 -21.80 -0.92
C MET A 110 -12.04 -20.33 -0.70
N SER A 111 -11.41 -19.99 0.41
CA SER A 111 -10.93 -18.64 0.69
C SER A 111 -9.81 -18.27 -0.29
N GLY A 112 -9.97 -17.14 -0.97
CA GLY A 112 -9.02 -16.64 -1.96
C GLY A 112 -9.14 -17.25 -3.36
N THR A 113 -9.74 -18.45 -3.55
CA THR A 113 -9.99 -19.02 -4.87
C THR A 113 -11.42 -18.77 -5.35
N VAL A 114 -12.40 -19.11 -4.54
CA VAL A 114 -13.82 -19.04 -4.88
C VAL A 114 -14.53 -17.90 -4.18
N ALA A 115 -14.20 -17.65 -2.92
CA ALA A 115 -14.65 -16.52 -2.12
C ALA A 115 -13.47 -15.61 -1.82
N TYR A 116 -13.66 -14.30 -1.97
CA TYR A 116 -12.59 -13.32 -1.74
C TYR A 116 -13.16 -12.02 -1.20
N GLY A 117 -12.34 -11.29 -0.46
CA GLY A 117 -12.62 -9.92 -0.07
C GLY A 117 -12.13 -8.95 -1.13
N THR A 118 -12.84 -7.86 -1.30
CA THR A 118 -12.40 -6.71 -2.10
C THR A 118 -12.59 -5.43 -1.31
N ILE A 119 -11.72 -4.47 -1.54
CA ILE A 119 -11.86 -3.13 -1.02
C ILE A 119 -11.88 -2.12 -2.17
N SER A 120 -12.69 -1.11 -2.03
CA SER A 120 -12.66 0.05 -2.92
C SER A 120 -11.74 1.09 -2.31
N VAL A 121 -10.76 1.55 -3.07
CA VAL A 121 -9.82 2.60 -2.66
C VAL A 121 -9.95 3.78 -3.59
N LEU A 122 -10.11 4.97 -3.04
CA LEU A 122 -10.08 6.21 -3.80
C LEU A 122 -8.67 6.81 -3.74
N PRO A 123 -7.86 6.73 -4.82
CA PRO A 123 -6.57 7.38 -4.87
C PRO A 123 -6.76 8.90 -4.91
N ASN A 124 -6.23 9.60 -3.90
CA ASN A 124 -6.36 11.05 -3.78
C ASN A 124 -5.09 11.78 -4.21
N LEU A 125 -3.93 11.20 -3.90
CA LEU A 125 -2.63 11.80 -4.14
C LEU A 125 -1.70 10.83 -4.86
N ILE A 126 -0.74 11.42 -5.57
CA ILE A 126 0.35 10.71 -6.23
C ILE A 126 1.66 11.24 -5.66
N MET A 127 2.57 10.32 -5.37
CA MET A 127 3.95 10.59 -4.97
C MET A 127 4.90 9.88 -5.94
N PRO A 128 6.03 10.46 -6.33
CA PRO A 128 7.05 9.75 -7.13
C PRO A 128 7.51 8.47 -6.41
N ALA A 129 7.63 7.37 -7.16
CA ALA A 129 8.09 6.09 -6.59
C ALA A 129 9.57 6.13 -6.17
N VAL A 130 10.36 6.97 -6.83
CA VAL A 130 11.76 7.22 -6.50
C VAL A 130 11.87 8.65 -5.99
N MET A 131 12.29 8.81 -4.74
CA MET A 131 12.70 10.10 -4.22
C MET A 131 14.02 10.50 -4.90
N GLY A 132 13.91 11.18 -6.05
CA GLY A 132 15.03 11.90 -6.66
C GLY A 132 15.14 13.31 -6.05
N ASP A 133 16.16 14.07 -6.48
CA ASP A 133 16.37 15.49 -6.08
C ASP A 133 15.23 16.45 -6.48
N SER A 134 14.14 15.95 -7.07
CA SER A 134 12.95 16.74 -7.36
C SER A 134 12.16 16.94 -6.07
N HIS A 135 12.14 18.18 -5.60
CA HIS A 135 11.31 18.66 -4.46
C HIS A 135 9.81 18.67 -4.77
N GLU A 136 9.31 17.75 -5.61
CA GLU A 136 7.89 17.65 -5.91
C GLU A 136 7.21 16.85 -4.79
N GLY A 137 6.48 17.56 -3.96
CA GLY A 137 5.61 16.98 -2.92
C GLY A 137 4.42 16.21 -3.52
N PRO A 138 3.57 15.65 -2.65
CA PRO A 138 2.36 14.97 -3.08
C PRO A 138 1.49 15.85 -3.98
N SER A 139 1.00 15.32 -5.09
CA SER A 139 0.11 16.01 -6.03
C SER A 139 -1.21 15.28 -6.17
N ALA A 140 -2.27 16.00 -6.58
CA ALA A 140 -3.60 15.39 -6.78
C ALA A 140 -3.53 14.28 -7.82
N ALA A 141 -4.18 13.14 -7.54
CA ALA A 141 -4.24 12.02 -8.44
C ALA A 141 -5.04 12.39 -9.71
N LYS A 142 -4.40 12.31 -10.87
CA LYS A 142 -5.01 12.53 -12.20
C LYS A 142 -4.97 11.27 -13.05
N THR A 143 -4.51 10.18 -12.51
CA THR A 143 -4.44 8.85 -13.12
C THR A 143 -4.68 7.79 -12.06
N ILE A 144 -4.78 6.54 -12.46
CA ILE A 144 -4.95 5.39 -11.57
C ILE A 144 -3.75 4.44 -11.67
N PRO A 145 -3.50 3.64 -10.64
CA PRO A 145 -2.46 2.59 -10.70
C PRO A 145 -2.81 1.55 -11.77
N PRO A 146 -1.80 0.92 -12.39
CA PRO A 146 -2.03 -0.16 -13.35
C PRO A 146 -2.62 -1.41 -12.67
N HIS A 147 -3.17 -2.32 -13.47
CA HIS A 147 -3.62 -3.62 -13.00
C HIS A 147 -2.50 -4.36 -12.28
N PHE A 148 -2.87 -5.10 -11.25
CA PHE A 148 -1.97 -5.91 -10.42
C PHE A 148 -0.94 -5.11 -9.61
N SER A 149 -1.09 -3.78 -9.56
CA SER A 149 -0.36 -2.98 -8.60
C SER A 149 -0.65 -3.44 -7.18
N ARG A 150 0.39 -3.56 -6.36
CA ARG A 150 0.26 -4.03 -4.98
C ARG A 150 -0.18 -2.91 -4.06
N ALA A 151 -1.21 -3.18 -3.27
CA ALA A 151 -1.73 -2.29 -2.25
C ALA A 151 -1.21 -2.70 -0.87
N TYR A 152 -0.91 -1.70 -0.05
CA TYR A 152 -0.43 -1.84 1.33
C TYR A 152 -1.21 -0.91 2.25
N VAL A 153 -1.35 -1.26 3.51
CA VAL A 153 -1.72 -0.27 4.54
C VAL A 153 -0.68 0.84 4.49
N ALA A 154 -1.09 2.09 4.51
CA ALA A 154 -0.14 3.19 4.48
C ALA A 154 0.78 3.12 5.70
N SER A 155 2.09 3.16 5.45
CA SER A 155 3.09 3.19 6.51
C SER A 155 3.15 4.58 7.17
N GLN A 156 3.80 4.69 8.33
CA GLN A 156 4.05 5.98 8.95
C GLN A 156 4.77 6.94 8.00
N ARG A 157 5.75 6.44 7.24
CA ARG A 157 6.48 7.24 6.24
C ARG A 157 5.58 7.78 5.14
N ASP A 158 4.62 6.97 4.67
CA ASP A 158 3.65 7.42 3.67
C ASP A 158 2.75 8.53 4.22
N VAL A 159 2.29 8.38 5.46
CA VAL A 159 1.47 9.37 6.16
C VAL A 159 2.28 10.66 6.39
N GLU A 160 3.51 10.57 6.85
CA GLU A 160 4.40 11.71 7.05
C GLU A 160 4.76 12.41 5.74
N ALA A 161 4.94 11.66 4.64
CA ALA A 161 5.19 12.23 3.32
C ALA A 161 4.00 13.07 2.81
N VAL A 162 2.77 12.70 3.20
CA VAL A 162 1.55 13.39 2.78
C VAL A 162 1.19 14.54 3.73
N PHE A 163 1.26 14.32 5.03
CA PHE A 163 0.75 15.25 6.06
C PHE A 163 1.85 16.00 6.81
N GLY A 164 3.11 15.68 6.53
CA GLY A 164 4.25 16.25 7.26
C GLY A 164 4.49 15.58 8.62
N GLN A 165 5.60 15.94 9.22
CA GLN A 165 5.93 15.61 10.61
C GLN A 165 5.67 16.81 11.51
N GLU A 166 5.45 16.56 12.79
CA GLU A 166 5.25 17.62 13.78
C GLU A 166 6.50 18.51 13.89
N ASP A 167 6.37 19.77 13.48
CA ASP A 167 7.39 20.79 13.51
C ASP A 167 6.78 22.18 13.79
N GLN A 168 7.51 23.28 13.51
CA GLN A 168 7.02 24.65 13.70
C GLN A 168 5.88 25.04 12.77
N ARG A 169 5.68 24.34 11.65
CA ARG A 169 4.64 24.61 10.64
C ARG A 169 3.53 23.55 10.66
N HIS A 170 3.88 22.31 11.01
CA HIS A 170 2.96 21.19 11.03
C HIS A 170 2.49 20.89 12.45
N PHE A 171 1.24 21.06 12.67
CA PHE A 171 0.58 20.88 13.97
C PHE A 171 -0.11 19.50 14.01
N TRP A 172 0.16 18.72 15.04
CA TRP A 172 -0.50 17.45 15.28
C TRP A 172 -1.97 17.66 15.70
N ILE A 173 -2.91 17.11 14.92
CA ILE A 173 -4.35 17.24 15.19
C ILE A 173 -4.97 15.97 15.77
N GLY A 174 -4.28 14.84 15.72
CA GLY A 174 -4.78 13.56 16.18
C GLY A 174 -4.20 12.40 15.40
N SER A 175 -4.74 11.21 15.65
CA SER A 175 -4.42 9.98 14.89
C SER A 175 -5.70 9.43 14.28
N PRO A 176 -5.64 8.77 13.10
CA PRO A 176 -6.76 8.03 12.56
C PRO A 176 -7.23 6.98 13.57
N LEU A 177 -8.53 6.67 13.60
CA LEU A 177 -9.12 5.77 14.60
C LEU A 177 -8.49 4.38 14.66
N ASP A 178 -7.91 3.94 13.55
CA ASP A 178 -7.40 2.58 13.39
C ASP A 178 -5.90 2.54 13.02
N MET A 179 -5.22 3.67 13.18
CA MET A 179 -3.79 3.80 12.91
C MET A 179 -3.13 4.59 14.04
N GLU A 180 -1.96 4.14 14.49
CA GLU A 180 -1.19 4.83 15.53
C GLU A 180 -0.38 6.03 15.01
N HIS A 181 -0.53 6.35 13.71
CA HIS A 181 0.23 7.41 13.06
C HIS A 181 -0.31 8.78 13.40
N LYS A 182 0.58 9.74 13.64
CA LYS A 182 0.22 11.13 13.85
C LYS A 182 -0.22 11.77 12.53
N LEU A 183 -1.37 12.44 12.54
CA LEU A 183 -1.77 13.34 11.46
C LEU A 183 -1.40 14.76 11.81
N CYS A 184 -0.62 15.39 10.93
CA CYS A 184 -0.23 16.78 11.05
C CYS A 184 -0.92 17.64 9.98
N ILE A 185 -1.13 18.91 10.27
CA ILE A 185 -1.65 19.89 9.30
C ILE A 185 -0.64 21.05 9.20
N ASP A 186 -0.32 21.45 7.98
CA ASP A 186 0.43 22.68 7.72
C ASP A 186 -0.51 23.88 7.96
N LEU A 187 -0.24 24.64 9.02
CA LEU A 187 -1.06 25.79 9.40
C LEU A 187 -0.97 26.91 8.40
N ASP A 188 0.19 27.13 7.78
CA ASP A 188 0.38 28.18 6.77
C ASP A 188 -0.44 27.88 5.51
N GLU A 189 -0.51 26.63 5.08
CA GLU A 189 -1.36 26.23 3.95
C GLU A 189 -2.84 26.26 4.32
N MET A 190 -3.17 25.88 5.55
CA MET A 190 -4.52 25.86 6.04
C MET A 190 -5.16 27.24 6.01
N VAL A 191 -4.45 28.29 6.45
CA VAL A 191 -5.01 29.66 6.54
C VAL A 191 -5.09 30.37 5.19
N LYS A 192 -4.40 29.89 4.15
CA LYS A 192 -4.46 30.46 2.79
C LYS A 192 -5.78 30.24 2.08
N ARG A 193 -6.62 29.32 2.55
CA ARG A 193 -7.87 28.94 1.89
C ARG A 193 -9.02 28.88 2.91
N SER A 194 -10.23 29.06 2.42
CA SER A 194 -11.43 28.86 3.26
C SER A 194 -11.57 27.40 3.64
N ILE A 195 -11.73 27.13 4.94
CA ILE A 195 -11.90 25.80 5.49
C ILE A 195 -13.34 25.64 5.97
N GLY A 196 -13.92 24.47 5.69
CA GLY A 196 -15.24 24.10 6.18
C GLY A 196 -15.18 22.83 7.01
N VAL A 197 -15.75 22.85 8.22
CA VAL A 197 -15.92 21.67 9.07
C VAL A 197 -17.37 21.18 8.95
N PHE A 198 -17.57 20.03 8.32
CA PHE A 198 -18.87 19.45 8.06
C PHE A 198 -19.11 18.19 8.90
N GLY A 199 -20.34 17.91 9.26
CA GLY A 199 -20.73 16.71 10.00
C GLY A 199 -22.12 16.84 10.60
N LYS A 200 -22.68 15.74 11.10
CA LYS A 200 -23.98 15.70 11.79
C LYS A 200 -23.94 16.51 13.10
N SER A 201 -25.10 16.90 13.62
CA SER A 201 -25.19 17.53 14.93
C SER A 201 -24.63 16.60 16.01
N GLY A 202 -23.89 17.14 16.97
CA GLY A 202 -23.30 16.36 18.07
C GLY A 202 -21.96 15.67 17.77
N THR A 203 -21.42 15.80 16.56
CA THR A 203 -20.14 15.14 16.17
C THR A 203 -18.87 15.90 16.57
N GLY A 204 -18.99 16.93 17.41
CA GLY A 204 -17.82 17.67 17.91
C GLY A 204 -17.27 18.75 16.97
N LYS A 205 -17.99 19.16 15.90
CA LYS A 205 -17.54 20.20 14.96
C LYS A 205 -17.08 21.49 15.66
N THR A 206 -17.89 22.02 16.56
CA THR A 206 -17.57 23.25 17.28
C THR A 206 -16.36 23.10 18.20
N PHE A 207 -16.16 21.92 18.78
CA PHE A 207 -14.96 21.60 19.56
C PHE A 207 -13.70 21.59 18.68
N LEU A 208 -13.75 20.90 17.54
CA LEU A 208 -12.65 20.87 16.58
C LEU A 208 -12.32 22.28 16.06
N THR A 209 -13.34 23.08 15.70
CA THR A 209 -13.13 24.45 15.23
C THR A 209 -12.45 25.31 16.30
N ARG A 210 -12.81 25.15 17.58
CA ARG A 210 -12.15 25.86 18.68
C ARG A 210 -10.70 25.43 18.88
N LEU A 211 -10.40 24.13 18.76
CA LEU A 211 -9.03 23.61 18.82
C LEU A 211 -8.14 24.19 17.72
N LEU A 212 -8.69 24.38 16.52
CA LEU A 212 -7.95 24.97 15.39
C LEU A 212 -7.74 26.48 15.50
N LEU A 213 -8.41 27.16 16.43
CA LEU A 213 -8.32 28.61 16.64
C LEU A 213 -7.49 29.03 17.87
N ILE A 214 -6.99 28.06 18.63
CA ILE A 214 -6.13 28.29 19.80
C ILE A 214 -4.67 28.21 19.39
#